data_a21414f5fab1b479cd0260a7c50abb8f
#
_entry.id   a21414f5fab1b479cd0260a7c50abb8f
#
_cell.length_a   1.000
_cell.length_b   1.000
_cell.length_c   1.000
_cell.angle_alpha   90.00
_cell.angle_beta   90.00
_cell.angle_gamma   90.00
#
_symmetry.space_group_name_H-M   'P 1'
#
loop_
_entity.id
_entity.type
_entity.pdbx_description
1 polymer ?
#
loop_
_entity_poly.entity_id
_entity_poly.type
_entity_poly.pdbx_seq_one_letter_code
_entity_poly.pdbx_strand_id
1 'polypeptide(L)'
;KANPHGSLVVDASELEYVASSGLRIMLKLLKTEKNFRLENVCPDVYNVFEVTGFSKIITMTKALRKIDLEKCEKIGAGGNGAVYRVSEDEIVKVNYNPDTYEGLDKELAKAKEAFLLGIPTAISFDLVDCGGGKRGVVYEAIKSSTLGEAIQKDPSRMEELTERYIEQLNLLHSVHTDNPVFGSAKASYAKQVEA
;
A
#
# COMPACT_ATOMS: atom_id res chain seq x y z
N LYS A 1 -19.04 -4.47 33.46
CA LYS A 1 -18.10 -5.20 34.34
C LYS A 1 -16.79 -5.23 33.66
N ALA A 2 -15.72 -4.66 34.25
CA ALA A 2 -14.38 -4.72 33.72
C ALA A 2 -13.94 -6.19 33.63
N ASN A 3 -13.35 -6.56 32.50
CA ASN A 3 -12.73 -7.87 32.32
C ASN A 3 -11.27 -7.79 32.78
N PRO A 4 -10.92 -8.25 33.99
CA PRO A 4 -9.63 -7.93 34.60
C PRO A 4 -8.42 -8.59 33.92
N HIS A 5 -8.64 -9.46 32.94
CA HIS A 5 -7.60 -10.23 32.27
C HIS A 5 -7.73 -10.26 30.73
N GLY A 6 -8.65 -9.50 30.14
CA GLY A 6 -8.87 -9.50 28.69
C GLY A 6 -8.35 -8.25 27.98
N SER A 7 -7.97 -8.41 26.72
CA SER A 7 -7.78 -7.27 25.82
C SER A 7 -9.15 -6.77 25.38
N LEU A 8 -9.37 -5.44 25.45
CA LEU A 8 -10.56 -4.82 24.86
C LEU A 8 -10.26 -4.47 23.40
N VAL A 9 -10.91 -5.19 22.51
CA VAL A 9 -10.88 -4.90 21.07
C VAL A 9 -12.20 -4.29 20.68
N VAL A 10 -12.17 -3.12 20.07
CA VAL A 10 -13.35 -2.44 19.55
C VAL A 10 -13.28 -2.42 18.04
N ASP A 11 -14.25 -3.04 17.38
CA ASP A 11 -14.42 -2.90 15.94
C ASP A 11 -15.02 -1.52 15.64
N ALA A 12 -14.28 -0.70 14.92
CA ALA A 12 -14.65 0.67 14.57
C ALA A 12 -15.08 0.80 13.10
N SER A 13 -15.46 -0.31 12.45
CA SER A 13 -15.87 -0.32 11.04
C SER A 13 -17.08 0.56 10.74
N GLU A 14 -17.97 0.75 11.70
CA GLU A 14 -19.16 1.61 11.60
C GLU A 14 -18.97 2.98 12.24
N LEU A 15 -17.75 3.30 12.70
CA LEU A 15 -17.46 4.61 13.30
C LEU A 15 -17.17 5.62 12.18
N GLU A 16 -18.18 6.42 11.83
CA GLU A 16 -18.10 7.42 10.75
C GLU A 16 -17.53 8.77 11.24
N TYR A 17 -17.64 9.05 12.54
CA TYR A 17 -17.21 10.33 13.11
C TYR A 17 -16.80 10.17 14.57
N VAL A 18 -15.80 10.95 15.00
CA VAL A 18 -15.40 11.04 16.41
C VAL A 18 -15.34 12.51 16.86
N ALA A 19 -16.16 12.83 17.87
CA ALA A 19 -16.13 14.14 18.53
C ALA A 19 -15.09 14.18 19.65
N SER A 20 -14.79 15.38 20.16
CA SER A 20 -13.90 15.55 21.32
C SER A 20 -14.36 14.78 22.58
N SER A 21 -15.66 14.59 22.74
CA SER A 21 -16.21 13.74 23.82
C SER A 21 -15.86 12.26 23.59
N GLY A 22 -15.93 11.77 22.35
CA GLY A 22 -15.50 10.43 21.97
C GLY A 22 -14.01 10.20 22.25
N LEU A 23 -13.16 11.15 21.89
CA LEU A 23 -11.72 11.08 22.20
C LEU A 23 -11.47 10.97 23.71
N ARG A 24 -12.24 11.69 24.54
CA ARG A 24 -12.14 11.56 26.03
C ARG A 24 -12.55 10.18 26.53
N ILE A 25 -13.56 9.56 25.92
CA ILE A 25 -13.96 8.17 26.22
C ILE A 25 -12.82 7.22 25.86
N MET A 26 -12.20 7.37 24.69
CA MET A 26 -11.05 6.54 24.28
C MET A 26 -9.88 6.65 25.27
N LEU A 27 -9.57 7.87 25.75
CA LEU A 27 -8.55 8.07 26.77
C LEU A 27 -8.92 7.38 28.10
N LYS A 28 -10.19 7.37 28.47
CA LYS A 28 -10.64 6.67 29.67
C LYS A 28 -10.47 5.15 29.50
N LEU A 29 -10.88 4.61 28.35
CA LEU A 29 -10.72 3.19 28.05
C LEU A 29 -9.23 2.79 28.05
N LEU A 30 -8.37 3.59 27.44
CA LEU A 30 -6.92 3.34 27.44
C LEU A 30 -6.33 3.26 28.87
N LYS A 31 -6.88 4.01 29.82
CA LYS A 31 -6.43 4.01 31.23
C LYS A 31 -7.00 2.87 32.05
N THR A 32 -8.20 2.39 31.70
CA THR A 32 -8.92 1.38 32.48
C THR A 32 -8.75 -0.04 31.95
N GLU A 33 -8.55 -0.18 30.63
CA GLU A 33 -8.47 -1.47 29.96
C GLU A 33 -7.04 -1.77 29.51
N LYS A 34 -6.48 -2.89 29.95
CA LYS A 34 -5.19 -3.37 29.45
C LYS A 34 -5.38 -3.81 28.00
N ASN A 35 -4.42 -3.42 27.16
CA ASN A 35 -4.41 -3.79 25.74
C ASN A 35 -5.68 -3.34 24.97
N PHE A 36 -6.17 -2.13 25.26
CA PHE A 36 -7.22 -1.49 24.46
C PHE A 36 -6.71 -1.23 23.04
N ARG A 37 -7.46 -1.67 22.04
CA ARG A 37 -7.16 -1.42 20.62
C ARG A 37 -8.43 -1.21 19.81
N LEU A 38 -8.28 -0.47 18.70
CA LEU A 38 -9.32 -0.26 17.71
C LEU A 38 -8.98 -1.04 16.45
N GLU A 39 -9.97 -1.71 15.87
CA GLU A 39 -9.83 -2.41 14.59
C GLU A 39 -10.77 -1.81 13.56
N ASN A 40 -10.38 -1.86 12.27
CA ASN A 40 -11.18 -1.41 11.14
C ASN A 40 -11.60 0.06 11.21
N VAL A 41 -10.71 0.94 11.68
CA VAL A 41 -10.99 2.38 11.74
C VAL A 41 -11.07 2.95 10.32
N CYS A 42 -12.20 3.56 9.95
CA CYS A 42 -12.34 4.15 8.62
C CYS A 42 -11.30 5.25 8.39
N PRO A 43 -10.88 5.50 7.13
CA PRO A 43 -9.79 6.42 6.81
C PRO A 43 -9.96 7.81 7.40
N ASP A 44 -11.17 8.38 7.35
CA ASP A 44 -11.45 9.73 7.84
C ASP A 44 -11.29 9.84 9.35
N VAL A 45 -11.82 8.88 10.09
CA VAL A 45 -11.67 8.80 11.55
C VAL A 45 -10.22 8.50 11.93
N TYR A 46 -9.52 7.67 11.17
CA TYR A 46 -8.10 7.39 11.37
C TYR A 46 -7.27 8.67 11.22
N ASN A 47 -7.54 9.50 10.22
CA ASN A 47 -6.88 10.79 10.04
C ASN A 47 -7.11 11.73 11.25
N VAL A 48 -8.32 11.75 11.82
CA VAL A 48 -8.59 12.49 13.06
C VAL A 48 -7.70 12.00 14.21
N PHE A 49 -7.56 10.69 14.37
CA PHE A 49 -6.66 10.11 15.38
C PHE A 49 -5.18 10.44 15.12
N GLU A 50 -4.75 10.51 13.87
CA GLU A 50 -3.38 10.92 13.52
C GLU A 50 -3.13 12.39 13.88
N VAL A 51 -3.99 13.30 13.42
CA VAL A 51 -3.85 14.74 13.66
C VAL A 51 -3.92 15.09 15.16
N THR A 52 -4.74 14.37 15.91
CA THR A 52 -4.90 14.55 17.35
C THR A 52 -3.84 13.81 18.18
N GLY A 53 -2.98 13.00 17.56
CA GLY A 53 -1.94 12.21 18.22
C GLY A 53 -2.42 10.94 18.91
N PHE A 54 -3.70 10.57 18.79
CA PHE A 54 -4.26 9.36 19.38
C PHE A 54 -3.70 8.08 18.78
N SER A 55 -3.33 8.09 17.50
CA SER A 55 -2.70 6.96 16.81
C SER A 55 -1.35 6.55 17.42
N LYS A 56 -0.70 7.46 18.17
CA LYS A 56 0.56 7.18 18.87
C LYS A 56 0.38 6.49 20.22
N ILE A 57 -0.82 6.56 20.80
CA ILE A 57 -1.11 6.07 22.16
C ILE A 57 -2.12 4.92 22.18
N ILE A 58 -2.93 4.78 21.14
CA ILE A 58 -3.90 3.67 20.98
C ILE A 58 -3.43 2.82 19.81
N THR A 59 -3.29 1.52 20.03
CA THR A 59 -3.06 0.57 18.94
C THR A 59 -4.31 0.49 18.08
N MET A 60 -4.18 0.78 16.77
CA MET A 60 -5.31 0.75 15.86
C MET A 60 -4.93 0.24 14.48
N THR A 61 -5.89 -0.41 13.80
CA THR A 61 -5.77 -0.80 12.40
C THR A 61 -6.73 0.02 11.55
N LYS A 62 -6.24 0.54 10.42
CA LYS A 62 -7.05 1.28 9.45
C LYS A 62 -7.86 0.30 8.63
N ALA A 63 -9.15 0.61 8.41
CA ALA A 63 -9.96 -0.13 7.46
C ALA A 63 -9.42 0.07 6.04
N LEU A 64 -9.43 -1.00 5.26
CA LEU A 64 -9.06 -0.91 3.86
C LEU A 64 -10.24 -0.35 3.04
N ARG A 65 -9.95 0.54 2.10
CA ARG A 65 -10.90 0.97 1.07
C ARG A 65 -11.34 -0.26 0.28
N LYS A 66 -12.63 -0.43 0.07
CA LYS A 66 -13.18 -1.55 -0.71
C LYS A 66 -13.27 -1.17 -2.19
N ILE A 67 -12.78 -2.05 -3.05
CA ILE A 67 -12.88 -1.94 -4.50
C ILE A 67 -13.63 -3.16 -5.03
N ASP A 68 -14.72 -2.89 -5.74
CA ASP A 68 -15.50 -3.93 -6.43
C ASP A 68 -14.88 -4.20 -7.80
N LEU A 69 -14.11 -5.28 -7.91
CA LEU A 69 -13.40 -5.64 -9.14
C LEU A 69 -14.33 -6.01 -10.30
N GLU A 70 -15.59 -6.38 -10.02
CA GLU A 70 -16.58 -6.69 -11.07
C GLU A 70 -16.97 -5.44 -11.87
N LYS A 71 -16.81 -4.26 -11.27
CA LYS A 71 -17.05 -2.96 -11.92
C LYS A 71 -15.81 -2.36 -12.57
N CYS A 72 -14.67 -3.03 -12.46
CA CYS A 72 -13.39 -2.53 -12.95
C CYS A 72 -12.96 -3.27 -14.21
N GLU A 73 -12.45 -2.54 -15.19
CA GLU A 73 -11.84 -3.09 -16.38
C GLU A 73 -10.51 -3.77 -16.03
N LYS A 74 -10.36 -5.05 -16.39
CA LYS A 74 -9.07 -5.73 -16.27
C LYS A 74 -8.15 -5.34 -17.42
N ILE A 75 -7.06 -4.61 -17.11
CA ILE A 75 -6.12 -4.07 -18.10
C ILE A 75 -4.83 -4.86 -18.21
N GLY A 76 -4.56 -5.79 -17.30
CA GLY A 76 -3.37 -6.63 -17.34
C GLY A 76 -3.48 -7.85 -16.44
N ALA A 77 -2.68 -8.88 -16.74
CA ALA A 77 -2.54 -10.06 -15.90
C ALA A 77 -1.14 -10.64 -16.03
N GLY A 78 -0.63 -11.19 -14.93
CA GLY A 78 0.63 -11.90 -14.84
C GLY A 78 0.51 -13.12 -13.93
N GLY A 79 1.61 -13.85 -13.71
CA GLY A 79 1.62 -15.05 -12.87
C GLY A 79 1.20 -14.80 -11.42
N ASN A 80 1.50 -13.64 -10.88
CA ASN A 80 1.27 -13.32 -9.46
C ASN A 80 0.03 -12.47 -9.20
N GLY A 81 -0.66 -11.96 -10.24
CA GLY A 81 -1.79 -11.09 -10.04
C GLY A 81 -2.38 -10.49 -11.31
N ALA A 82 -3.28 -9.53 -11.13
CA ALA A 82 -3.89 -8.77 -12.21
C ALA A 82 -3.95 -7.28 -11.87
N VAL A 83 -4.07 -6.48 -12.92
CA VAL A 83 -4.23 -5.03 -12.82
C VAL A 83 -5.59 -4.66 -13.37
N TYR A 84 -6.31 -3.84 -12.61
CA TYR A 84 -7.64 -3.35 -12.96
C TYR A 84 -7.64 -1.83 -12.96
N ARG A 85 -8.38 -1.22 -13.87
CA ARG A 85 -8.64 0.22 -13.90
C ARG A 85 -9.78 0.55 -12.95
N VAL A 86 -9.50 1.35 -11.93
CA VAL A 86 -10.48 1.80 -10.93
C VAL A 86 -11.15 3.09 -11.36
N SER A 87 -10.35 4.02 -11.91
CA SER A 87 -10.83 5.29 -12.45
C SER A 87 -9.93 5.73 -13.62
N GLU A 88 -10.12 6.96 -14.10
CA GLU A 88 -9.24 7.55 -15.12
C GLU A 88 -7.80 7.66 -14.61
N ASP A 89 -7.63 7.96 -13.32
CA ASP A 89 -6.35 8.29 -12.70
C ASP A 89 -5.83 7.19 -11.73
N GLU A 90 -6.59 6.11 -11.52
CA GLU A 90 -6.22 5.04 -10.59
C GLU A 90 -6.30 3.65 -11.21
N ILE A 91 -5.30 2.84 -10.92
CA ILE A 91 -5.29 1.40 -11.16
C ILE A 91 -5.07 0.65 -9.84
N VAL A 92 -5.58 -0.59 -9.76
CA VAL A 92 -5.29 -1.48 -8.63
C VAL A 92 -4.55 -2.73 -9.14
N LYS A 93 -3.40 -2.99 -8.55
CA LYS A 93 -2.66 -4.25 -8.71
C LYS A 93 -3.11 -5.21 -7.63
N VAL A 94 -3.81 -6.25 -8.03
CA VAL A 94 -4.38 -7.29 -7.14
C VAL A 94 -3.46 -8.49 -7.12
N ASN A 95 -3.12 -8.98 -5.94
CA ASN A 95 -2.34 -10.21 -5.77
C ASN A 95 -3.27 -11.42 -5.66
N TYR A 96 -2.93 -12.52 -6.33
CA TYR A 96 -3.75 -13.74 -6.31
C TYR A 96 -3.46 -14.62 -5.08
N ASN A 97 -2.25 -14.52 -4.52
CA ASN A 97 -1.85 -15.37 -3.42
C ASN A 97 -2.03 -14.64 -2.08
N PRO A 98 -2.93 -15.14 -1.19
CA PRO A 98 -3.14 -14.61 0.15
C PRO A 98 -1.88 -14.61 1.02
N ASP A 99 -0.98 -15.59 0.84
CA ASP A 99 0.25 -15.71 1.61
C ASP A 99 1.23 -14.55 1.38
N THR A 100 1.02 -13.77 0.31
CA THR A 100 1.83 -12.61 0.00
C THR A 100 1.28 -11.29 0.58
N TYR A 101 0.13 -11.32 1.26
CA TYR A 101 -0.52 -10.10 1.76
C TYR A 101 0.32 -9.37 2.82
N GLU A 102 1.09 -10.07 3.64
CA GLU A 102 2.06 -9.43 4.54
C GLU A 102 3.16 -8.65 3.80
N GLY A 103 3.41 -9.02 2.54
CA GLY A 103 4.36 -8.32 1.66
C GLY A 103 3.81 -7.03 1.05
N LEU A 104 2.49 -6.87 0.96
CA LEU A 104 1.87 -5.71 0.31
C LEU A 104 2.14 -4.39 1.05
N ASP A 105 2.16 -4.41 2.38
CA ASP A 105 2.55 -3.23 3.17
C ASP A 105 3.98 -2.81 2.88
N LYS A 106 4.89 -3.78 2.74
CA LYS A 106 6.29 -3.54 2.37
C LYS A 106 6.41 -3.06 0.92
N GLU A 107 5.60 -3.62 0.00
CA GLU A 107 5.55 -3.18 -1.40
C GLU A 107 5.09 -1.71 -1.46
N LEU A 108 4.02 -1.36 -0.77
CA LEU A 108 3.51 0.00 -0.68
C LEU A 108 4.55 0.96 -0.09
N ALA A 109 5.20 0.56 1.01
CA ALA A 109 6.23 1.38 1.65
C ALA A 109 7.44 1.60 0.74
N LYS A 110 7.89 0.56 0.02
CA LYS A 110 8.97 0.67 -0.97
C LYS A 110 8.62 1.60 -2.13
N ALA A 111 7.40 1.49 -2.66
CA ALA A 111 6.95 2.34 -3.76
C ALA A 111 6.88 3.82 -3.34
N LYS A 112 6.39 4.10 -2.13
CA LYS A 112 6.37 5.46 -1.56
C LYS A 112 7.77 6.01 -1.37
N GLU A 113 8.68 5.23 -0.82
CA GLU A 113 10.07 5.65 -0.62
C GLU A 113 10.80 5.88 -1.93
N ALA A 114 10.61 5.01 -2.92
CA ALA A 114 11.18 5.18 -4.26
C ALA A 114 10.75 6.51 -4.89
N PHE A 115 9.46 6.86 -4.76
CA PHE A 115 8.95 8.14 -5.22
C PHE A 115 9.59 9.34 -4.49
N LEU A 116 9.72 9.26 -3.15
CA LEU A 116 10.36 10.31 -2.34
C LEU A 116 11.85 10.50 -2.67
N LEU A 117 12.52 9.43 -3.08
CA LEU A 117 13.91 9.45 -3.55
C LEU A 117 14.07 10.02 -4.97
N GLY A 118 12.98 10.44 -5.62
CA GLY A 118 12.98 11.02 -6.96
C GLY A 118 13.09 9.99 -8.08
N ILE A 119 12.87 8.71 -7.79
CA ILE A 119 12.80 7.68 -8.83
C ILE A 119 11.49 7.87 -9.60
N PRO A 120 11.53 7.99 -10.94
CA PRO A 120 10.32 8.14 -11.74
C PRO A 120 9.52 6.85 -11.73
N THR A 121 8.53 6.78 -10.85
CA THR A 121 7.63 5.66 -10.66
C THR A 121 6.19 6.15 -10.45
N ALA A 122 5.20 5.29 -10.69
CA ALA A 122 3.82 5.60 -10.39
C ALA A 122 3.64 5.89 -8.89
N ILE A 123 2.85 6.89 -8.56
CA ILE A 123 2.51 7.18 -7.16
C ILE A 123 1.68 6.02 -6.63
N SER A 124 2.08 5.48 -5.49
CA SER A 124 1.31 4.48 -4.76
C SER A 124 0.45 5.14 -3.68
N PHE A 125 -0.84 4.85 -3.68
CA PHE A 125 -1.80 5.48 -2.76
C PHE A 125 -2.04 4.63 -1.51
N ASP A 126 -2.80 3.55 -1.65
CA ASP A 126 -3.32 2.78 -0.53
C ASP A 126 -3.31 1.27 -0.77
N LEU A 127 -3.32 0.54 0.34
CA LEU A 127 -3.76 -0.85 0.37
C LEU A 127 -5.28 -0.90 0.36
N VAL A 128 -5.86 -1.86 -0.38
CA VAL A 128 -7.30 -1.98 -0.56
C VAL A 128 -7.78 -3.43 -0.42
N ASP A 129 -9.03 -3.57 0.01
CA ASP A 129 -9.78 -4.83 -0.01
C ASP A 129 -10.54 -4.93 -1.34
N CYS A 130 -10.24 -5.98 -2.11
CA CYS A 130 -10.83 -6.24 -3.41
C CYS A 130 -11.93 -7.31 -3.37
N GLY A 131 -12.43 -7.65 -2.18
CA GLY A 131 -13.45 -8.66 -1.97
C GLY A 131 -12.94 -10.10 -2.11
N GLY A 132 -13.68 -11.06 -1.55
CA GLY A 132 -13.32 -12.48 -1.60
C GLY A 132 -11.96 -12.81 -0.96
N GLY A 133 -11.52 -12.03 0.02
CA GLY A 133 -10.22 -12.17 0.67
C GLY A 133 -9.05 -11.62 -0.16
N LYS A 134 -9.28 -11.03 -1.32
CA LYS A 134 -8.23 -10.46 -2.17
C LYS A 134 -7.85 -9.07 -1.69
N ARG A 135 -6.55 -8.76 -1.76
CA ARG A 135 -6.01 -7.42 -1.47
C ARG A 135 -5.20 -6.90 -2.66
N GLY A 136 -5.11 -5.60 -2.76
CA GLY A 136 -4.33 -4.94 -3.80
C GLY A 136 -3.71 -3.64 -3.32
N VAL A 137 -2.81 -3.11 -4.14
CA VAL A 137 -2.24 -1.77 -3.97
C VAL A 137 -2.75 -0.89 -5.10
N VAL A 138 -3.22 0.29 -4.75
CA VAL A 138 -3.67 1.30 -5.71
C VAL A 138 -2.50 2.17 -6.12
N TYR A 139 -2.37 2.36 -7.42
CA TYR A 139 -1.36 3.22 -8.04
C TYR A 139 -2.00 4.24 -8.98
N GLU A 140 -1.25 5.29 -9.26
CA GLU A 140 -1.52 6.22 -10.34
C GLU A 140 -1.63 5.50 -11.68
N ALA A 141 -2.67 5.82 -12.46
CA ALA A 141 -2.83 5.34 -13.83
C ALA A 141 -2.02 6.18 -14.80
N ILE A 142 -0.79 5.76 -15.10
CA ILE A 142 0.06 6.44 -16.07
C ILE A 142 -0.43 6.13 -17.48
N LYS A 143 -0.79 7.16 -18.25
CA LYS A 143 -1.13 7.05 -19.67
C LYS A 143 0.16 6.85 -20.48
N SER A 144 0.56 5.61 -20.68
CA SER A 144 1.84 5.26 -21.33
C SER A 144 1.72 4.01 -22.19
N SER A 145 2.70 3.77 -23.03
CA SER A 145 2.93 2.48 -23.68
C SER A 145 4.22 1.87 -23.14
N THR A 146 4.35 0.57 -23.23
CA THR A 146 5.59 -0.11 -22.88
C THR A 146 6.69 0.24 -23.89
N LEU A 147 7.95 0.11 -23.47
CA LEU A 147 9.10 0.29 -24.37
C LEU A 147 9.00 -0.62 -25.60
N GLY A 148 8.58 -1.89 -25.41
CA GLY A 148 8.38 -2.85 -26.49
C GLY A 148 7.33 -2.40 -27.50
N GLU A 149 6.16 -1.93 -27.02
CA GLU A 149 5.10 -1.39 -27.89
C GLU A 149 5.54 -0.15 -28.63
N ALA A 150 6.30 0.75 -27.98
CA ALA A 150 6.82 1.96 -28.63
C ALA A 150 7.79 1.64 -29.76
N ILE A 151 8.69 0.67 -29.56
CA ILE A 151 9.64 0.19 -30.58
C ILE A 151 8.89 -0.52 -31.72
N GLN A 152 7.90 -1.37 -31.41
CA GLN A 152 7.09 -2.05 -32.43
C GLN A 152 6.31 -1.06 -33.31
N LYS A 153 5.79 0.00 -32.70
CA LYS A 153 5.03 1.05 -33.40
C LYS A 153 5.92 1.88 -34.33
N ASP A 154 7.14 2.16 -33.90
CA ASP A 154 8.11 2.93 -34.68
C ASP A 154 9.54 2.40 -34.43
N PRO A 155 9.97 1.40 -35.22
CA PRO A 155 11.32 0.81 -35.10
C PRO A 155 12.45 1.79 -35.31
N SER A 156 12.23 2.91 -36.03
CA SER A 156 13.24 3.91 -36.27
C SER A 156 13.68 4.64 -34.98
N ARG A 157 12.86 4.61 -33.95
CA ARG A 157 13.15 5.20 -32.64
C ARG A 157 13.86 4.27 -31.68
N MET A 158 14.25 3.07 -32.10
CA MET A 158 14.81 2.06 -31.22
C MET A 158 16.06 2.55 -30.48
N GLU A 159 16.96 3.25 -31.16
CA GLU A 159 18.20 3.79 -30.58
C GLU A 159 17.87 4.86 -29.51
N GLU A 160 17.07 5.86 -29.86
CA GLU A 160 16.60 6.91 -28.92
C GLU A 160 15.93 6.31 -27.66
N LEU A 161 15.02 5.35 -27.87
CA LEU A 161 14.29 4.74 -26.76
C LEU A 161 15.18 3.86 -25.88
N THR A 162 16.19 3.21 -26.47
CA THR A 162 17.17 2.42 -25.73
C THR A 162 18.08 3.32 -24.89
N GLU A 163 18.54 4.44 -25.45
CA GLU A 163 19.32 5.42 -24.70
C GLU A 163 18.57 5.94 -23.50
N ARG A 164 17.31 6.36 -23.68
CA ARG A 164 16.44 6.79 -22.57
C ARG A 164 16.26 5.71 -21.50
N TYR A 165 16.12 4.46 -21.90
CA TYR A 165 16.03 3.35 -20.96
C TYR A 165 17.33 3.19 -20.15
N ILE A 166 18.49 3.30 -20.78
CA ILE A 166 19.79 3.25 -20.12
C ILE A 166 19.96 4.42 -19.15
N GLU A 167 19.52 5.62 -19.53
CA GLU A 167 19.52 6.79 -18.63
C GLU A 167 18.68 6.54 -17.37
N GLN A 168 17.48 5.94 -17.51
CA GLN A 168 16.65 5.59 -16.38
C GLN A 168 17.27 4.52 -15.48
N LEU A 169 17.93 3.53 -16.05
CA LEU A 169 18.70 2.53 -15.29
C LEU A 169 19.85 3.16 -14.52
N ASN A 170 20.59 4.07 -15.14
CA ASN A 170 21.69 4.79 -14.50
C ASN A 170 21.17 5.66 -13.34
N LEU A 171 20.05 6.36 -13.54
CA LEU A 171 19.40 7.11 -12.48
C LEU A 171 19.04 6.19 -11.31
N LEU A 172 18.37 5.06 -11.57
CA LEU A 172 17.99 4.09 -10.55
C LEU A 172 19.23 3.57 -9.79
N HIS A 173 20.31 3.25 -10.49
CA HIS A 173 21.54 2.75 -9.86
C HIS A 173 22.33 3.83 -9.11
N SER A 174 22.11 5.11 -9.41
CA SER A 174 22.73 6.24 -8.70
C SER A 174 22.06 6.56 -7.38
N VAL A 175 20.82 6.12 -7.17
CA VAL A 175 20.08 6.37 -5.94
C VAL A 175 20.53 5.40 -4.85
N HIS A 176 21.01 5.94 -3.75
CA HIS A 176 21.42 5.18 -2.58
C HIS A 176 20.59 5.60 -1.37
N THR A 177 20.21 4.64 -0.56
CA THR A 177 19.44 4.88 0.65
C THR A 177 19.77 3.83 1.70
N ASP A 178 19.83 4.26 2.95
CA ASP A 178 19.95 3.38 4.12
C ASP A 178 18.57 3.02 4.72
N ASN A 179 17.48 3.38 4.03
CA ASN A 179 16.13 3.09 4.50
C ASN A 179 15.91 1.57 4.57
N PRO A 180 15.63 1.03 5.76
CA PRO A 180 15.50 -0.42 5.98
C PRO A 180 14.33 -1.05 5.21
N VAL A 181 13.42 -0.26 4.66
CA VAL A 181 12.29 -0.74 3.85
C VAL A 181 12.74 -1.53 2.63
N PHE A 182 13.89 -1.18 2.04
CA PHE A 182 14.44 -1.90 0.88
C PHE A 182 15.18 -3.18 1.26
N GLY A 183 15.62 -3.29 2.50
CA GLY A 183 16.41 -4.43 2.96
C GLY A 183 17.81 -4.48 2.34
N SER A 184 18.50 -5.59 2.52
CA SER A 184 19.81 -5.84 1.93
C SER A 184 19.70 -6.78 0.74
N ALA A 185 20.20 -6.37 -0.42
CA ALA A 185 20.26 -7.23 -1.61
C ALA A 185 21.02 -8.54 -1.33
N LYS A 186 22.13 -8.48 -0.57
CA LYS A 186 22.89 -9.67 -0.14
C LYS A 186 22.04 -10.65 0.67
N ALA A 187 21.21 -10.16 1.60
CA ALA A 187 20.34 -11.01 2.42
C ALA A 187 19.21 -11.65 1.58
N SER A 188 18.74 -10.96 0.55
CA SER A 188 17.74 -11.49 -0.38
C SER A 188 18.31 -12.60 -1.25
N TYR A 189 19.50 -12.43 -1.80
CA TYR A 189 20.17 -13.46 -2.61
C TYR A 189 20.56 -14.69 -1.78
N ALA A 190 21.05 -14.51 -0.55
CA ALA A 190 21.40 -15.64 0.34
C ALA A 190 20.17 -16.54 0.58
N LYS A 191 19.00 -15.98 0.81
CA LYS A 191 17.76 -16.74 1.00
C LYS A 191 17.31 -17.50 -0.25
N GLN A 192 17.61 -17.00 -1.46
CA GLN A 192 17.27 -17.68 -2.71
C GLN A 192 18.19 -18.85 -3.06
N VAL A 193 19.41 -18.83 -2.54
CA VAL A 193 20.41 -19.90 -2.77
C VAL A 193 20.24 -21.05 -1.77
N GLU A 194 19.65 -20.78 -0.58
CA GLU A 194 19.40 -21.77 0.47
C GLU A 194 18.03 -22.47 0.34
N ALA A 195 17.16 -22.06 -0.58
CA ALA A 195 15.83 -22.62 -0.86
C ALA A 195 15.85 -23.53 -2.09
#